data_535f38c664505af54f310d6cb4026443
#
_entry.id   535f38c664505af54f310d6cb4026443
#
_cell.length_a   1.000
_cell.length_b   1.000
_cell.length_c   1.000
_cell.angle_alpha   90.00
_cell.angle_beta   90.00
_cell.angle_gamma   90.00
#
_symmetry.space_group_name_H-M   'P 1'
#
loop_
_entity.id
_entity.type
_entity.pdbx_description
1 polymer ?
#
loop_
_entity_poly.entity_id
_entity_poly.type
_entity_poly.pdbx_seq_one_letter_code
_entity_poly.pdbx_strand_id
1 'polypeptide(L)'
;MTLLAVHLALTAAYAGFQWTARALVYPQFALVPPADFPAYERRHQQRVSRVVGPLFAGQGVTTLWLLADRPGGTPLLPVLAGAACLAVVLAATALGAVPLHRRLQEAWDDAAHRRLLRVDTVRAVAATAGTVAAVAALLG
;
A
#
# COMPACT_ATOMS: atom_id res chain seq x y z
N MET A 1 16.77 13.40 11.85
CA MET A 1 16.71 11.98 12.31
C MET A 1 15.29 11.51 12.61
N THR A 2 14.51 12.20 13.46
CA THR A 2 13.15 11.75 13.84
C THR A 2 12.21 11.62 12.65
N LEU A 3 12.17 12.59 11.72
CA LEU A 3 11.29 12.54 10.54
C LEU A 3 11.61 11.32 9.64
N LEU A 4 12.88 11.06 9.37
CA LEU A 4 13.33 9.92 8.57
C LEU A 4 12.98 8.58 9.23
N ALA A 5 13.16 8.48 10.55
CA ALA A 5 12.80 7.28 11.31
C ALA A 5 11.27 7.03 11.31
N VAL A 6 10.46 8.07 11.49
CA VAL A 6 9.00 7.98 11.39
C VAL A 6 8.57 7.59 9.98
N HIS A 7 9.16 8.21 8.95
CA HIS A 7 8.88 7.87 7.57
C HIS A 7 9.23 6.41 7.26
N LEU A 8 10.39 5.93 7.68
CA LEU A 8 10.79 4.53 7.54
C LEU A 8 9.83 3.59 8.26
N ALA A 9 9.43 3.90 9.50
CA ALA A 9 8.48 3.07 10.25
C ALA A 9 7.14 2.94 9.53
N LEU A 10 6.61 4.04 8.97
CA LEU A 10 5.34 4.04 8.22
C LEU A 10 5.44 3.26 6.91
N THR A 11 6.52 3.44 6.15
CA THR A 11 6.73 2.71 4.89
C THR A 11 6.93 1.22 5.13
N ALA A 12 7.70 0.84 6.14
CA ALA A 12 7.92 -0.56 6.51
C ALA A 12 6.65 -1.23 7.03
N ALA A 13 5.87 -0.54 7.88
CA ALA A 13 4.59 -1.04 8.37
C ALA A 13 3.61 -1.28 7.21
N TYR A 14 3.52 -0.35 6.26
CA TYR A 14 2.70 -0.53 5.07
C TYR A 14 3.20 -1.68 4.18
N ALA A 15 4.50 -1.81 3.96
CA ALA A 15 5.04 -2.91 3.16
C ALA A 15 4.72 -4.27 3.80
N GLY A 16 4.87 -4.41 5.10
CA GLY A 16 4.49 -5.62 5.83
C GLY A 16 3.00 -5.93 5.74
N PHE A 17 2.15 -4.92 5.91
CA PHE A 17 0.71 -5.04 5.70
C PHE A 17 0.39 -5.49 4.27
N GLN A 18 1.02 -4.89 3.27
CA GLN A 18 0.77 -5.17 1.85
C GLN A 18 1.15 -6.60 1.47
N TRP A 19 2.28 -7.12 1.96
CA TRP A 19 2.64 -8.51 1.77
C TRP A 19 1.70 -9.47 2.49
N THR A 20 1.23 -9.13 3.68
CA THR A 20 0.21 -9.91 4.40
C THR A 20 -1.09 -9.99 3.59
N ALA A 21 -1.55 -8.85 3.07
CA ALA A 21 -2.74 -8.81 2.20
C ALA A 21 -2.54 -9.68 0.95
N ARG A 22 -1.40 -9.51 0.27
CA ARG A 22 -1.10 -10.22 -0.98
C ARG A 22 -0.90 -11.73 -0.79
N ALA A 23 -0.19 -12.14 0.25
CA ALA A 23 0.21 -13.54 0.44
C ALA A 23 -0.83 -14.37 1.21
N LEU A 24 -1.59 -13.75 2.09
CA LEU A 24 -2.51 -14.45 2.98
C LEU A 24 -3.97 -14.06 2.75
N VAL A 25 -4.31 -12.76 2.81
CA VAL A 25 -5.70 -12.32 2.88
C VAL A 25 -6.41 -12.52 1.54
N TYR A 26 -5.88 -11.99 0.47
CA TYR A 26 -6.55 -12.01 -0.84
C TYR A 26 -6.61 -13.40 -1.50
N PRO A 27 -5.62 -14.30 -1.37
CA PRO A 27 -5.78 -15.67 -1.81
C PRO A 27 -6.94 -16.41 -1.12
N GLN A 28 -7.19 -16.10 0.17
CA GLN A 28 -8.29 -16.72 0.93
C GLN A 28 -9.67 -16.23 0.51
N PHE A 29 -9.79 -15.15 -0.23
CA PHE A 29 -11.07 -14.69 -0.79
C PHE A 29 -11.77 -15.79 -1.60
N ALA A 30 -11.01 -16.59 -2.33
CA ALA A 30 -11.54 -17.71 -3.11
C ALA A 30 -12.14 -18.85 -2.27
N LEU A 31 -11.91 -18.85 -0.97
CA LEU A 31 -12.48 -19.85 -0.04
C LEU A 31 -13.85 -19.44 0.53
N VAL A 32 -14.23 -18.17 0.33
CA VAL A 32 -15.53 -17.69 0.76
C VAL A 32 -16.59 -18.09 -0.28
N PRO A 33 -17.73 -18.70 0.13
CA PRO A 33 -18.79 -19.05 -0.82
C PRO A 33 -19.21 -17.82 -1.65
N PRO A 34 -19.39 -17.95 -2.98
CA PRO A 34 -19.74 -16.83 -3.84
C PRO A 34 -20.98 -16.04 -3.41
N ALA A 35 -21.99 -16.71 -2.85
CA ALA A 35 -23.21 -16.07 -2.34
C ALA A 35 -22.95 -15.15 -1.13
N ASP A 36 -21.95 -15.47 -0.30
CA ASP A 36 -21.62 -14.74 0.93
C ASP A 36 -20.54 -13.66 0.68
N PHE A 37 -19.85 -13.76 -0.45
CA PHE A 37 -18.67 -12.93 -0.73
C PHE A 37 -18.97 -11.43 -0.74
N PRO A 38 -20.06 -10.91 -1.33
CA PRO A 38 -20.37 -9.49 -1.29
C PRO A 38 -20.48 -8.91 0.12
N ALA A 39 -21.07 -9.65 1.06
CA ALA A 39 -21.19 -9.23 2.44
C ALA A 39 -19.82 -9.27 3.17
N TYR A 40 -19.02 -10.30 2.91
CA TYR A 40 -17.66 -10.44 3.41
C TYR A 40 -16.79 -9.27 2.92
N GLU A 41 -16.81 -8.98 1.61
CA GLU A 41 -16.00 -7.94 0.99
C GLU A 41 -16.32 -6.54 1.53
N ARG A 42 -17.60 -6.20 1.71
CA ARG A 42 -17.98 -4.93 2.35
C ARG A 42 -17.39 -4.78 3.75
N ARG A 43 -17.45 -5.85 4.57
CA ARG A 43 -16.87 -5.84 5.92
C ARG A 43 -15.34 -5.76 5.88
N HIS A 44 -14.72 -6.47 4.95
CA HIS A 44 -13.27 -6.41 4.72
C HIS A 44 -12.84 -4.97 4.40
N GLN A 45 -13.48 -4.31 3.44
CA GLN A 45 -13.16 -2.94 3.05
C GLN A 45 -13.31 -1.93 4.20
N GLN A 46 -14.35 -2.06 5.01
CA GLN A 46 -14.54 -1.20 6.19
C GLN A 46 -13.41 -1.36 7.22
N ARG A 47 -12.94 -2.59 7.42
CA ARG A 47 -11.86 -2.87 8.40
C ARG A 47 -10.49 -2.47 7.86
N VAL A 48 -10.20 -2.84 6.62
CA VAL A 48 -8.90 -2.56 6.01
C VAL A 48 -8.64 -1.08 5.84
N SER A 49 -9.68 -0.29 5.53
CA SER A 49 -9.57 1.17 5.40
C SER A 49 -9.11 1.85 6.70
N ARG A 50 -9.49 1.30 7.86
CA ARG A 50 -9.08 1.82 9.17
C ARG A 50 -7.59 1.60 9.45
N VAL A 51 -6.97 0.61 8.82
CA VAL A 51 -5.53 0.33 8.93
C VAL A 51 -4.76 1.08 7.86
N VAL A 52 -5.20 0.97 6.61
CA VAL A 52 -4.49 1.55 5.46
C VAL A 52 -4.59 3.06 5.40
N GLY A 53 -5.74 3.64 5.79
CA GLY A 53 -5.95 5.08 5.75
C GLY A 53 -4.90 5.87 6.54
N PRO A 54 -4.70 5.58 7.83
CA PRO A 54 -3.64 6.23 8.61
C PRO A 54 -2.23 6.00 8.07
N LEU A 55 -1.92 4.81 7.54
CA LEU A 55 -0.63 4.53 6.92
C LEU A 55 -0.39 5.37 5.66
N PHE A 56 -1.40 5.50 4.79
CA PHE A 56 -1.30 6.36 3.62
C PHE A 56 -1.18 7.84 3.98
N ALA A 57 -1.98 8.30 4.94
CA ALA A 57 -1.91 9.68 5.41
C ALA A 57 -0.53 10.00 5.98
N GLY A 58 -0.01 9.14 6.85
CA GLY A 58 1.31 9.32 7.46
C GLY A 58 2.44 9.28 6.45
N GLN A 59 2.42 8.33 5.50
CA GLN A 59 3.40 8.29 4.40
C GLN A 59 3.30 9.53 3.51
N GLY A 60 2.10 9.95 3.15
CA GLY A 60 1.88 11.16 2.34
C GLY A 60 2.45 12.39 3.01
N VAL A 61 2.11 12.64 4.28
CA VAL A 61 2.61 13.78 5.05
C VAL A 61 4.13 13.75 5.17
N THR A 62 4.72 12.63 5.57
CA THR A 62 6.17 12.54 5.74
C THR A 62 6.93 12.63 4.42
N THR A 63 6.39 12.08 3.32
CA THR A 63 6.96 12.22 1.98
C THR A 63 6.96 13.70 1.53
N LEU A 64 5.81 14.37 1.66
CA LEU A 64 5.72 15.79 1.27
C LEU A 64 6.64 16.66 2.11
N TRP A 65 6.75 16.37 3.41
CA TRP A 65 7.69 17.09 4.27
C TRP A 65 9.14 16.88 3.84
N LEU A 66 9.55 15.62 3.57
CA LEU A 66 10.90 15.32 3.10
C LEU A 66 11.23 15.96 1.74
N LEU A 67 10.23 16.13 0.87
CA LEU A 67 10.40 16.83 -0.40
C LEU A 67 10.54 18.35 -0.23
N ALA A 68 9.82 18.93 0.73
CA ALA A 68 9.82 20.37 0.99
C ALA A 68 11.01 20.82 1.83
N ASP A 69 11.31 20.08 2.90
CA ASP A 69 12.33 20.45 3.89
C ASP A 69 13.01 19.18 4.42
N ARG A 70 14.08 18.79 3.75
CA ARG A 70 14.89 17.61 4.13
C ARG A 70 15.82 17.95 5.28
N PRO A 71 16.01 17.04 6.27
CA PRO A 71 17.12 17.17 7.22
C PRO A 71 18.46 17.29 6.49
N GLY A 72 19.34 18.16 7.02
CA GLY A 72 20.66 18.39 6.43
C GLY A 72 21.44 17.07 6.26
N GLY A 73 22.07 16.91 5.11
CA GLY A 73 22.82 15.69 4.75
C GLY A 73 21.98 14.59 4.08
N THR A 74 20.65 14.64 4.17
CA THR A 74 19.79 13.59 3.54
C THR A 74 19.91 13.63 2.01
N PRO A 75 20.29 12.54 1.33
CA PRO A 75 20.38 12.49 -0.12
C PRO A 75 19.01 12.71 -0.79
N LEU A 76 18.96 13.49 -1.86
CA LEU A 76 17.71 13.75 -2.60
C LEU A 76 17.20 12.53 -3.35
N LEU A 77 18.10 11.75 -3.96
CA LEU A 77 17.70 10.64 -4.84
C LEU A 77 16.86 9.58 -4.14
N PRO A 78 17.21 9.07 -2.96
CA PRO A 78 16.34 8.14 -2.22
C PRO A 78 14.97 8.74 -1.86
N VAL A 79 14.89 10.02 -1.53
CA VAL A 79 13.62 10.69 -1.22
C VAL A 79 12.72 10.73 -2.46
N LEU A 80 13.27 11.09 -3.62
CA LEU A 80 12.53 11.08 -4.89
C LEU A 80 12.11 9.65 -5.29
N ALA A 81 12.99 8.67 -5.12
CA ALA A 81 12.67 7.27 -5.38
C ALA A 81 11.52 6.77 -4.48
N GLY A 82 11.57 7.08 -3.18
CA GLY A 82 10.49 6.76 -2.23
C GLY A 82 9.17 7.43 -2.60
N ALA A 83 9.20 8.71 -2.97
CA ALA A 83 8.03 9.45 -3.45
C ALA A 83 7.43 8.82 -4.72
N ALA A 84 8.25 8.41 -5.68
CA ALA A 84 7.80 7.72 -6.89
C ALA A 84 7.17 6.36 -6.55
N CYS A 85 7.76 5.58 -5.63
CA CYS A 85 7.18 4.33 -5.17
C CYS A 85 5.82 4.53 -4.50
N LEU A 86 5.67 5.55 -3.65
CA LEU A 86 4.38 5.89 -3.04
C LEU A 86 3.36 6.29 -4.11
N ALA A 87 3.76 7.08 -5.10
CA ALA A 87 2.87 7.45 -6.22
C ALA A 87 2.37 6.22 -6.98
N VAL A 88 3.25 5.23 -7.24
CA VAL A 88 2.86 3.95 -7.86
C VAL A 88 1.85 3.20 -6.99
N VAL A 89 2.10 3.10 -5.67
CA VAL A 89 1.17 2.45 -4.72
C VAL A 89 -0.20 3.12 -4.74
N LEU A 90 -0.25 4.45 -4.67
CA LEU A 90 -1.50 5.22 -4.66
C LEU A 90 -2.25 5.10 -6.00
N ALA A 91 -1.53 5.19 -7.12
CA ALA A 91 -2.13 5.02 -8.45
C ALA A 91 -2.68 3.59 -8.64
N ALA A 92 -1.91 2.56 -8.29
CA ALA A 92 -2.35 1.17 -8.35
C ALA A 92 -3.56 0.92 -7.43
N THR A 93 -3.63 1.60 -6.29
CA THR A 93 -4.77 1.54 -5.38
C THR A 93 -6.00 2.19 -6.00
N ALA A 94 -5.89 3.44 -6.44
CA ALA A 94 -7.05 4.22 -6.93
C ALA A 94 -7.57 3.70 -8.28
N LEU A 95 -6.68 3.36 -9.20
CA LEU A 95 -7.03 2.97 -10.57
C LEU A 95 -7.19 1.45 -10.74
N GLY A 96 -6.63 0.67 -9.85
CA GLY A 96 -6.64 -0.79 -9.91
C GLY A 96 -7.44 -1.44 -8.78
N ALA A 97 -6.95 -1.39 -7.55
CA ALA A 97 -7.54 -2.12 -6.43
C ALA A 97 -8.97 -1.65 -6.11
N VAL A 98 -9.22 -0.35 -6.01
CA VAL A 98 -10.54 0.21 -5.64
C VAL A 98 -11.64 -0.21 -6.63
N PRO A 99 -11.49 -0.09 -7.95
CA PRO A 99 -12.50 -0.57 -8.90
C PRO A 99 -12.75 -2.08 -8.81
N LEU A 100 -11.69 -2.88 -8.59
CA LEU A 100 -11.81 -4.33 -8.49
C LEU A 100 -12.54 -4.75 -7.21
N HIS A 101 -12.26 -4.10 -6.08
CA HIS A 101 -12.99 -4.32 -4.84
C HIS A 101 -14.47 -3.94 -4.97
N ARG A 102 -14.80 -2.82 -5.63
CA ARG A 102 -16.19 -2.44 -5.90
C ARG A 102 -16.92 -3.51 -6.70
N ARG A 103 -16.30 -4.05 -7.75
CA ARG A 103 -16.85 -5.13 -8.55
C ARG A 103 -17.10 -6.39 -7.72
N LEU A 104 -16.15 -6.76 -6.86
CA LEU A 104 -16.27 -7.91 -5.96
C LEU A 104 -17.30 -7.72 -4.86
N GLN A 105 -17.66 -6.47 -4.52
CA GLN A 105 -18.78 -6.16 -3.61
C GLN A 105 -20.15 -6.40 -4.24
N GLU A 106 -20.24 -6.43 -5.57
CA GLU A 106 -21.49 -6.70 -6.29
C GLU A 106 -21.71 -8.20 -6.43
N ALA A 107 -20.68 -8.94 -6.85
CA ALA A 107 -20.69 -10.39 -7.00
C ALA A 107 -19.27 -10.94 -7.03
N TRP A 108 -19.11 -12.23 -6.68
CA TRP A 108 -17.85 -12.92 -6.91
C TRP A 108 -17.52 -12.96 -8.42
N ASP A 109 -16.28 -12.60 -8.76
CA ASP A 109 -15.75 -12.59 -10.11
C ASP A 109 -14.31 -13.08 -10.10
N ASP A 110 -14.06 -14.28 -10.62
CA ASP A 110 -12.72 -14.89 -10.69
C ASP A 110 -11.73 -14.04 -11.47
N ALA A 111 -12.17 -13.36 -12.55
CA ALA A 111 -11.28 -12.51 -13.34
C ALA A 111 -10.90 -11.25 -12.56
N ALA A 112 -11.84 -10.64 -11.86
CA ALA A 112 -11.57 -9.50 -10.99
C ALA A 112 -10.64 -9.89 -9.83
N HIS A 113 -10.84 -11.04 -9.21
CA HIS A 113 -9.97 -11.56 -8.16
C HIS A 113 -8.54 -11.79 -8.66
N ARG A 114 -8.35 -12.45 -9.80
CA ARG A 114 -7.00 -12.62 -10.40
C ARG A 114 -6.32 -11.30 -10.72
N ARG A 115 -7.07 -10.31 -11.22
CA ARG A 115 -6.54 -8.97 -11.48
C ARG A 115 -6.15 -8.27 -10.18
N LEU A 116 -6.97 -8.39 -9.14
CA LEU A 116 -6.67 -7.84 -7.81
C LEU A 116 -5.33 -8.37 -7.29
N LEU A 117 -5.10 -9.68 -7.39
CA LEU A 117 -3.83 -10.29 -6.98
C LEU A 117 -2.62 -9.72 -7.74
N ARG A 118 -2.77 -9.42 -9.05
CA ARG A 118 -1.68 -8.80 -9.85
C ARG A 118 -1.42 -7.35 -9.43
N VAL A 119 -2.48 -6.55 -9.29
CA VAL A 119 -2.39 -5.17 -8.82
C VAL A 119 -1.73 -5.12 -7.45
N ASP A 120 -2.11 -6.05 -6.59
CA ASP A 120 -1.57 -6.12 -5.23
C ASP A 120 -0.10 -6.53 -5.19
N THR A 121 0.35 -7.35 -6.15
CA THR A 121 1.78 -7.65 -6.33
C THR A 121 2.56 -6.38 -6.69
N VAL A 122 2.04 -5.56 -7.61
CA VAL A 122 2.67 -4.26 -7.95
C VAL A 122 2.78 -3.37 -6.71
N ARG A 123 1.70 -3.28 -5.92
CA ARG A 123 1.68 -2.50 -4.68
C ARG A 123 2.71 -3.01 -3.66
N ALA A 124 2.80 -4.33 -3.46
CA ALA A 124 3.75 -4.94 -2.53
C ALA A 124 5.21 -4.69 -2.94
N VAL A 125 5.53 -4.85 -4.21
CA VAL A 125 6.87 -4.59 -4.75
C VAL A 125 7.22 -3.11 -4.63
N ALA A 126 6.32 -2.20 -5.02
CA ALA A 126 6.54 -0.77 -4.90
C ALA A 126 6.70 -0.33 -3.43
N ALA A 127 5.90 -0.89 -2.50
CA ALA A 127 6.03 -0.61 -1.08
C ALA A 127 7.39 -1.08 -0.52
N THR A 128 7.86 -2.24 -0.95
CA THR A 128 9.20 -2.75 -0.57
C THR A 128 10.29 -1.85 -1.10
N ALA A 129 10.23 -1.46 -2.37
CA ALA A 129 11.20 -0.53 -2.97
C ALA A 129 11.18 0.84 -2.25
N GLY A 130 10.00 1.34 -1.88
CA GLY A 130 9.85 2.55 -1.07
C GLY A 130 10.50 2.43 0.31
N THR A 131 10.37 1.27 0.96
CA THR A 131 11.04 1.00 2.25
C THR A 131 12.56 0.99 2.09
N VAL A 132 13.09 0.35 1.04
CA VAL A 132 14.53 0.37 0.74
C VAL A 132 15.03 1.80 0.50
N ALA A 133 14.26 2.60 -0.23
CA ALA A 133 14.57 4.02 -0.44
C ALA A 133 14.56 4.82 0.87
N ALA A 134 13.61 4.55 1.78
CA ALA A 134 13.56 5.19 3.09
C ALA A 134 14.78 4.81 3.97
N VAL A 135 15.24 3.56 3.92
CA VAL A 135 16.49 3.11 4.57
C VAL A 135 17.68 3.88 3.99
N ALA A 136 17.80 3.96 2.65
CA ALA A 136 18.88 4.68 2.00
C ALA A 136 18.87 6.18 2.36
N ALA A 137 17.70 6.80 2.48
CA ALA A 137 17.58 8.20 2.91
C ALA A 137 17.99 8.40 4.38
N LEU A 138 17.80 7.40 5.23
CA LEU A 138 18.16 7.46 6.66
C LEU A 138 19.66 7.26 6.89
N LEU A 139 20.31 6.43 6.08
CA LEU A 139 21.72 6.04 6.25
C LEU A 139 22.72 6.94 5.51
N GLY A 140 22.27 7.68 4.49
CA GLY A 140 23.09 8.61 3.72
C GLY A 140 23.08 9.99 4.31
#